data_acef02fd46b968256b9bbe7cd747a2b4
#
_entry.id   acef02fd46b968256b9bbe7cd747a2b4
#
_cell.length_a   1.000
_cell.length_b   1.000
_cell.length_c   1.000
_cell.angle_alpha   90.00
_cell.angle_beta   90.00
_cell.angle_gamma   90.00
#
_symmetry.space_group_name_H-M   'P 1'
#
loop_
_entity.id
_entity.type
_entity.pdbx_description
1 polymer ?
#
loop_
_entity_poly.entity_id
_entity_poly.type
_entity_poly.pdbx_seq_one_letter_code
_entity_poly.pdbx_strand_id
1 'polypeptide(L)'
;MKTLKRFLPDLLVVLLFAVISFAYFFPADTEGRILYRHDSSAGRGSGQELTEYYQRTGERTRWTNSLFSGMPTYQMAPSYDSQQVLNQVGKFYHLWLPENVWYVFVYLLGFYILLRAFDFRKELAVLGSVIWAFSSYFFIIIAAGHIWKVIALAYLPPMIAGIVLAYRGKYLWGFVVTAIFTALEIQANHVQMTYYYMFVILFMVIAYLWDAVRNGKLAQFGKATGVCLVAAALGVVVNLSNLYHTWQYTQESMRGKSELVKKNSANQTSSGLDRDYITQWSYGIDETWTLLVPNAKGGASVPLALNEKAMEKADPQFYSIYQQLGQYWGNQPGTSGPVYVGAFVLMLFVLGLFIVKGPMKWALFAASVLSLLLSWGRNYMWFTDLFLDYVPMYAKFRTVASILVIAEFTIPLLAMLALKELLERPQLLDEPVSNRERIINFVFFTPLGAVARKRCDYLWISFALTAGCALLFAIMPSVFFPDYISLQELDAMKQIPSEYLSPLIGNLQSIRISIFTADCWRSFFIIVLGTAILLLTLKKKLPQKYAVGAIIVLCLVDMWQVNKRYLNDGMFVERSVRETPQTETATDRQILQDKAKDYRVLTLASKTFTENEASYYDKS
;
A
#
# COMPACT_ATOMS: atom_id res chain seq x y z
N MET A 1 -40.74 -9.33 -0.42
CA MET A 1 -40.10 -10.14 0.64
C MET A 1 -39.06 -11.13 0.11
N LYS A 2 -39.27 -11.91 -0.97
CA LYS A 2 -38.27 -12.89 -1.48
C LYS A 2 -36.98 -12.20 -1.95
N THR A 3 -37.06 -11.06 -2.62
CA THR A 3 -35.90 -10.29 -3.10
C THR A 3 -35.04 -9.73 -1.95
N LEU A 4 -35.69 -9.18 -0.92
CA LEU A 4 -34.99 -8.65 0.26
C LEU A 4 -34.23 -9.75 1.02
N LYS A 5 -34.85 -10.93 1.19
CA LYS A 5 -34.17 -12.10 1.82
C LYS A 5 -32.91 -12.56 1.08
N ARG A 6 -32.84 -12.33 -0.23
CA ARG A 6 -31.67 -12.69 -1.05
C ARG A 6 -30.47 -11.76 -0.80
N PHE A 7 -30.74 -10.46 -0.59
CA PHE A 7 -29.69 -9.46 -0.36
C PHE A 7 -29.31 -9.29 1.11
N LEU A 8 -30.15 -9.76 2.04
CA LEU A 8 -29.90 -9.62 3.47
C LEU A 8 -28.51 -10.08 3.93
N PRO A 9 -27.94 -11.23 3.46
CA PRO A 9 -26.60 -11.63 3.86
C PRO A 9 -25.50 -10.68 3.38
N ASP A 10 -25.66 -10.05 2.20
CA ASP A 10 -24.66 -9.08 1.71
C ASP A 10 -24.80 -7.74 2.47
N LEU A 11 -26.01 -7.34 2.85
CA LEU A 11 -26.23 -6.18 3.73
C LEU A 11 -25.62 -6.37 5.11
N LEU A 12 -25.70 -7.57 5.67
CA LEU A 12 -25.04 -7.90 6.94
C LEU A 12 -23.50 -7.84 6.82
N VAL A 13 -22.94 -8.22 5.68
CA VAL A 13 -21.50 -8.07 5.42
C VAL A 13 -21.11 -6.59 5.34
N VAL A 14 -21.90 -5.76 4.66
CA VAL A 14 -21.67 -4.31 4.59
C VAL A 14 -21.72 -3.68 5.98
N LEU A 15 -22.69 -4.07 6.81
CA LEU A 15 -22.79 -3.62 8.20
C LEU A 15 -21.58 -4.08 9.02
N LEU A 16 -21.16 -5.34 8.87
CA LEU A 16 -19.97 -5.87 9.55
C LEU A 16 -18.72 -5.05 9.19
N PHE A 17 -18.54 -4.71 7.92
CA PHE A 17 -17.42 -3.90 7.47
C PHE A 17 -17.44 -2.49 8.06
N ALA A 18 -18.61 -1.87 8.14
CA ALA A 18 -18.77 -0.59 8.83
C ALA A 18 -18.38 -0.69 10.31
N VAL A 19 -18.87 -1.73 11.01
CA VAL A 19 -18.55 -1.99 12.42
C VAL A 19 -17.05 -2.20 12.63
N ILE A 20 -16.38 -3.02 11.80
CA ILE A 20 -14.93 -3.25 11.89
C ILE A 20 -14.17 -1.92 11.69
N SER A 21 -14.60 -1.12 10.72
CA SER A 21 -13.96 0.17 10.41
C SER A 21 -14.12 1.18 11.55
N PHE A 22 -15.30 1.30 12.14
CA PHE A 22 -15.52 2.11 13.34
C PHE A 22 -14.72 1.61 14.54
N ALA A 23 -14.70 0.30 14.77
CA ALA A 23 -13.98 -0.30 15.89
C ALA A 23 -12.48 0.00 15.84
N TYR A 24 -11.89 0.10 14.65
CA TYR A 24 -10.47 0.44 14.51
C TYR A 24 -10.16 1.86 15.01
N PHE A 25 -11.04 2.82 14.74
CA PHE A 25 -10.85 4.23 15.10
C PHE A 25 -11.52 4.63 16.41
N PHE A 26 -12.15 3.69 17.13
CA PHE A 26 -12.68 3.92 18.46
C PHE A 26 -11.52 4.04 19.49
N PRO A 27 -11.58 4.98 20.46
CA PRO A 27 -12.65 5.96 20.70
C PRO A 27 -12.49 7.30 19.95
N ALA A 28 -11.35 7.53 19.28
CA ALA A 28 -10.98 8.83 18.72
C ALA A 28 -12.07 9.44 17.82
N ASP A 29 -12.67 8.62 16.94
CA ASP A 29 -13.68 9.09 15.98
C ASP A 29 -15.02 9.44 16.67
N THR A 30 -15.39 8.71 17.74
CA THR A 30 -16.60 8.99 18.52
C THR A 30 -16.44 10.20 19.46
N GLU A 31 -15.23 10.52 19.85
CA GLU A 31 -14.87 11.73 20.61
C GLU A 31 -14.75 12.97 19.72
N GLY A 32 -14.94 12.82 18.42
CA GLY A 32 -14.83 13.91 17.45
C GLY A 32 -13.39 14.38 17.21
N ARG A 33 -12.39 13.61 17.66
CA ARG A 33 -10.97 13.87 17.39
C ARG A 33 -10.67 13.56 15.92
N ILE A 34 -9.70 14.23 15.38
CA ILE A 34 -9.27 14.09 13.99
C ILE A 34 -7.83 13.62 13.90
N LEU A 35 -7.53 12.82 12.90
CA LEU A 35 -6.16 12.39 12.62
C LEU A 35 -5.32 13.58 12.16
N TYR A 36 -4.26 13.89 12.93
CA TYR A 36 -3.27 14.90 12.50
C TYR A 36 -2.37 14.29 11.42
N ARG A 37 -2.28 14.96 10.29
CA ARG A 37 -1.48 14.53 9.14
C ARG A 37 -0.66 15.71 8.66
N HIS A 38 0.66 15.56 8.69
CA HIS A 38 1.59 16.61 8.27
C HIS A 38 1.29 17.10 6.84
N ASP A 39 1.20 16.18 5.87
CA ASP A 39 0.94 16.53 4.47
C ASP A 39 -0.41 17.23 4.26
N SER A 40 -1.42 16.85 5.03
CA SER A 40 -2.74 17.51 4.96
C SER A 40 -2.70 18.92 5.55
N SER A 41 -1.91 19.14 6.58
CA SER A 41 -1.70 20.47 7.18
C SER A 41 -0.94 21.38 6.22
N ALA A 42 0.16 20.88 5.64
CA ALA A 42 0.93 21.60 4.61
C ALA A 42 0.08 21.94 3.39
N GLY A 43 -0.75 21.00 2.93
CA GLY A 43 -1.66 21.23 1.80
C GLY A 43 -2.72 22.31 2.08
N ARG A 44 -3.12 22.49 3.35
CA ARG A 44 -4.01 23.61 3.71
C ARG A 44 -3.29 24.95 3.68
N GLY A 45 -2.10 25.03 4.27
CA GLY A 45 -1.31 26.25 4.21
C GLY A 45 -1.16 26.74 2.76
N SER A 46 -0.74 25.83 1.87
CA SER A 46 -0.61 26.12 0.45
C SER A 46 -1.93 26.49 -0.24
N GLY A 47 -3.06 25.96 0.23
CA GLY A 47 -4.38 26.17 -0.36
C GLY A 47 -5.18 27.33 0.27
N GLN A 48 -4.62 28.08 1.23
CA GLN A 48 -5.33 29.12 1.95
C GLN A 48 -5.82 30.24 1.03
N GLU A 49 -4.97 30.75 0.15
CA GLU A 49 -5.35 31.78 -0.84
C GLU A 49 -6.53 31.34 -1.72
N LEU A 50 -6.56 30.08 -2.12
CA LEU A 50 -7.66 29.51 -2.92
C LEU A 50 -8.98 29.50 -2.13
N THR A 51 -8.89 29.15 -0.85
CA THR A 51 -10.04 29.10 0.06
C THR A 51 -10.62 30.49 0.29
N GLU A 52 -9.77 31.47 0.56
CA GLU A 52 -10.15 32.88 0.74
C GLU A 52 -10.75 33.49 -0.53
N TYR A 53 -10.15 33.21 -1.68
CA TYR A 53 -10.68 33.65 -2.97
C TYR A 53 -12.10 33.10 -3.18
N TYR A 54 -12.31 31.80 -2.96
CA TYR A 54 -13.61 31.17 -3.08
C TYR A 54 -14.64 31.74 -2.10
N GLN A 55 -14.26 31.96 -0.84
CA GLN A 55 -15.16 32.56 0.17
C GLN A 55 -15.59 33.99 -0.22
N ARG A 56 -14.70 34.74 -0.83
CA ARG A 56 -14.97 36.13 -1.24
C ARG A 56 -15.79 36.25 -2.52
N THR A 57 -15.55 35.39 -3.50
CA THR A 57 -16.10 35.53 -4.87
C THR A 57 -17.15 34.49 -5.23
N GLY A 58 -17.20 33.35 -4.54
CA GLY A 58 -17.95 32.17 -4.94
C GLY A 58 -17.36 31.40 -6.12
N GLU A 59 -16.24 31.86 -6.67
CA GLU A 59 -15.58 31.28 -7.84
C GLU A 59 -14.29 30.55 -7.44
N ARG A 60 -13.94 29.51 -8.20
CA ARG A 60 -12.68 28.76 -8.00
C ARG A 60 -11.60 29.30 -8.91
N THR A 61 -10.52 29.81 -8.31
CA THR A 61 -9.35 30.19 -9.08
C THR A 61 -8.58 28.97 -9.64
N ARG A 62 -7.97 29.12 -10.80
CA ARG A 62 -7.04 28.16 -11.41
C ARG A 62 -5.58 28.55 -11.27
N TRP A 63 -5.32 29.60 -10.48
CA TRP A 63 -4.00 30.13 -10.21
C TRP A 63 -3.86 30.48 -8.73
N THR A 64 -2.67 30.29 -8.17
CA THR A 64 -2.29 30.79 -6.86
C THR A 64 -1.03 31.62 -6.95
N ASN A 65 -0.93 32.67 -6.13
CA ASN A 65 0.28 33.49 -5.96
C ASN A 65 1.05 33.10 -4.69
N SER A 66 0.52 32.20 -3.86
CA SER A 66 1.12 31.87 -2.56
C SER A 66 2.41 31.05 -2.66
N LEU A 67 2.66 30.40 -3.79
CA LEU A 67 3.81 29.50 -3.98
C LEU A 67 4.54 29.77 -5.29
N PHE A 68 5.88 29.61 -5.27
CA PHE A 68 6.75 29.66 -6.45
C PHE A 68 6.58 30.90 -7.33
N SER A 69 6.26 32.04 -6.75
CA SER A 69 5.91 33.27 -7.47
C SER A 69 4.70 33.17 -8.39
N GLY A 70 3.86 32.17 -8.17
CA GLY A 70 2.64 31.90 -8.92
C GLY A 70 2.70 30.61 -9.70
N MET A 71 1.64 29.80 -9.57
CA MET A 71 1.52 28.51 -10.25
C MET A 71 0.06 28.13 -10.52
N PRO A 72 -0.20 27.27 -11.53
CA PRO A 72 -1.51 26.68 -11.73
C PRO A 72 -1.93 25.77 -10.57
N THR A 73 -3.24 25.73 -10.27
CA THR A 73 -3.79 24.96 -9.14
C THR A 73 -4.23 23.55 -9.51
N TYR A 74 -3.90 23.05 -10.68
CA TYR A 74 -4.38 21.77 -11.21
C TYR A 74 -4.06 20.56 -10.34
N GLN A 75 -2.96 20.60 -9.57
CA GLN A 75 -2.54 19.53 -8.66
C GLN A 75 -2.71 19.88 -7.18
N MET A 76 -3.15 21.11 -6.85
CA MET A 76 -3.41 21.50 -5.46
C MET A 76 -4.86 21.23 -5.05
N ALA A 77 -5.81 21.67 -5.88
CA ALA A 77 -7.24 21.54 -5.64
C ALA A 77 -8.01 21.27 -6.94
N PRO A 78 -7.77 20.12 -7.60
CA PRO A 78 -8.46 19.80 -8.84
C PRO A 78 -9.97 19.73 -8.61
N SER A 79 -10.72 20.49 -9.39
CA SER A 79 -12.19 20.51 -9.32
C SER A 79 -12.77 20.82 -10.69
N TYR A 80 -13.57 19.92 -11.20
CA TYR A 80 -14.16 20.00 -12.53
C TYR A 80 -15.65 19.66 -12.44
N ASP A 81 -16.49 20.39 -13.18
CA ASP A 81 -17.93 20.17 -13.19
C ASP A 81 -18.31 18.79 -13.70
N SER A 82 -17.53 18.25 -14.65
CA SER A 82 -17.71 16.86 -15.13
C SER A 82 -17.59 15.79 -14.05
N GLN A 83 -16.96 16.11 -12.91
CA GLN A 83 -16.75 15.18 -11.80
C GLN A 83 -17.82 15.30 -10.69
N GLN A 84 -18.75 16.24 -10.77
CA GLN A 84 -19.74 16.45 -9.70
C GLN A 84 -20.62 15.21 -9.46
N VAL A 85 -21.06 14.55 -10.53
CA VAL A 85 -21.85 13.32 -10.42
C VAL A 85 -21.02 12.20 -9.78
N LEU A 86 -19.75 12.06 -10.16
CA LEU A 86 -18.85 11.08 -9.58
C LEU A 86 -18.64 11.30 -8.06
N ASN A 87 -18.59 12.56 -7.62
CA ASN A 87 -18.53 12.87 -6.19
C ASN A 87 -19.74 12.32 -5.42
N GLN A 88 -20.95 12.37 -6.00
CA GLN A 88 -22.13 11.79 -5.36
C GLN A 88 -22.11 10.26 -5.40
N VAL A 89 -21.65 9.66 -6.50
CA VAL A 89 -21.45 8.20 -6.62
C VAL A 89 -20.42 7.72 -5.58
N GLY A 90 -19.32 8.45 -5.41
CA GLY A 90 -18.32 8.17 -4.39
C GLY A 90 -18.92 8.23 -2.97
N LYS A 91 -19.64 9.31 -2.63
CA LYS A 91 -20.32 9.44 -1.33
C LYS A 91 -21.31 8.31 -1.07
N PHE A 92 -22.08 7.90 -2.07
CA PHE A 92 -22.98 6.75 -1.96
C PHE A 92 -22.21 5.45 -1.69
N TYR A 93 -21.08 5.24 -2.37
CA TYR A 93 -20.23 4.06 -2.17
C TYR A 93 -19.56 4.05 -0.78
N HIS A 94 -19.24 5.24 -0.25
CA HIS A 94 -18.70 5.43 1.11
C HIS A 94 -19.75 5.37 2.21
N LEU A 95 -21.04 5.30 1.89
CA LEU A 95 -22.18 5.37 2.83
C LEU A 95 -22.15 6.62 3.73
N TRP A 96 -21.58 7.73 3.28
CA TRP A 96 -21.40 8.97 4.07
C TRP A 96 -20.71 8.76 5.42
N LEU A 97 -19.91 7.70 5.58
CA LEU A 97 -19.15 7.41 6.79
C LEU A 97 -18.10 8.50 7.06
N PRO A 98 -17.67 8.70 8.32
CA PRO A 98 -16.58 9.63 8.67
C PRO A 98 -15.28 9.34 7.91
N GLU A 99 -14.43 10.38 7.76
CA GLU A 99 -13.29 10.36 6.84
C GLU A 99 -12.38 9.12 6.99
N ASN A 100 -11.89 8.84 8.20
CA ASN A 100 -10.97 7.71 8.39
C ASN A 100 -11.69 6.37 8.29
N VAL A 101 -12.93 6.30 8.78
CA VAL A 101 -13.75 5.09 8.81
C VAL A 101 -14.07 4.63 7.39
N TRP A 102 -14.47 5.55 6.49
CA TRP A 102 -14.82 5.15 5.14
C TRP A 102 -13.63 4.64 4.34
N TYR A 103 -12.38 5.07 4.62
CA TYR A 103 -11.20 4.52 3.93
C TYR A 103 -11.07 3.01 4.15
N VAL A 104 -11.13 2.57 5.40
CA VAL A 104 -11.05 1.14 5.74
C VAL A 104 -12.27 0.38 5.24
N PHE A 105 -13.46 1.00 5.34
CA PHE A 105 -14.70 0.42 4.85
C PHE A 105 -14.66 0.12 3.34
N VAL A 106 -14.19 1.06 2.51
CA VAL A 106 -14.13 0.85 1.06
C VAL A 106 -13.02 -0.13 0.66
N TYR A 107 -11.94 -0.24 1.43
CA TYR A 107 -10.96 -1.31 1.24
C TYR A 107 -11.62 -2.68 1.46
N LEU A 108 -12.31 -2.87 2.57
CA LEU A 108 -13.06 -4.10 2.85
C LEU A 108 -14.09 -4.42 1.77
N LEU A 109 -14.91 -3.43 1.42
CA LEU A 109 -15.98 -3.59 0.43
C LEU A 109 -15.44 -3.84 -0.98
N GLY A 110 -14.41 -3.12 -1.40
CA GLY A 110 -13.81 -3.24 -2.72
C GLY A 110 -13.24 -4.63 -2.97
N PHE A 111 -12.50 -5.17 -2.01
CA PHE A 111 -11.92 -6.52 -2.16
C PHE A 111 -13.00 -7.62 -2.02
N TYR A 112 -14.05 -7.39 -1.22
CA TYR A 112 -15.22 -8.26 -1.19
C TYR A 112 -15.88 -8.36 -2.57
N ILE A 113 -16.12 -7.24 -3.23
CA ILE A 113 -16.67 -7.20 -4.60
C ILE A 113 -15.77 -8.00 -5.56
N LEU A 114 -14.45 -7.83 -5.46
CA LEU A 114 -13.49 -8.57 -6.27
C LEU A 114 -13.59 -10.09 -6.06
N LEU A 115 -13.56 -10.54 -4.81
CA LEU A 115 -13.64 -11.97 -4.51
C LEU A 115 -14.99 -12.57 -4.91
N ARG A 116 -16.09 -11.79 -4.79
CA ARG A 116 -17.40 -12.19 -5.32
C ARG A 116 -17.41 -12.31 -6.85
N ALA A 117 -16.64 -11.47 -7.55
CA ALA A 117 -16.45 -11.60 -9.00
C ALA A 117 -15.68 -12.88 -9.38
N PHE A 118 -14.79 -13.36 -8.50
CA PHE A 118 -14.10 -14.67 -8.62
C PHE A 118 -14.92 -15.86 -8.08
N ASP A 119 -16.22 -15.69 -7.79
CA ASP A 119 -17.13 -16.72 -7.24
C ASP A 119 -16.68 -17.32 -5.90
N PHE A 120 -16.09 -16.52 -5.05
CA PHE A 120 -15.89 -16.94 -3.66
C PHE A 120 -17.21 -16.97 -2.90
N ARG A 121 -17.38 -17.93 -2.01
CA ARG A 121 -18.45 -17.91 -1.00
C ARG A 121 -18.30 -16.67 -0.12
N LYS A 122 -19.42 -16.18 0.44
CA LYS A 122 -19.45 -14.90 1.19
C LYS A 122 -18.47 -14.89 2.36
N GLU A 123 -18.39 -15.99 3.12
CA GLU A 123 -17.51 -16.12 4.28
C GLU A 123 -16.02 -16.01 3.89
N LEU A 124 -15.64 -16.63 2.77
CA LEU A 124 -14.29 -16.54 2.25
C LEU A 124 -14.01 -15.16 1.65
N ALA A 125 -15.01 -14.54 1.04
CA ALA A 125 -14.87 -13.18 0.55
C ALA A 125 -14.68 -12.17 1.69
N VAL A 126 -15.37 -12.35 2.83
CA VAL A 126 -15.15 -11.57 4.06
C VAL A 126 -13.73 -11.77 4.59
N LEU A 127 -13.26 -13.02 4.69
CA LEU A 127 -11.89 -13.30 5.12
C LEU A 127 -10.86 -12.59 4.24
N GLY A 128 -10.97 -12.75 2.93
CA GLY A 128 -10.03 -12.11 2.00
C GLY A 128 -10.09 -10.58 2.05
N SER A 129 -11.28 -10.01 2.28
CA SER A 129 -11.45 -8.56 2.48
C SER A 129 -10.71 -8.07 3.72
N VAL A 130 -10.80 -8.80 4.83
CA VAL A 130 -10.04 -8.49 6.06
C VAL A 130 -8.55 -8.59 5.79
N ILE A 131 -8.08 -9.67 5.18
CA ILE A 131 -6.67 -9.88 4.85
C ILE A 131 -6.12 -8.74 4.01
N TRP A 132 -6.81 -8.33 2.96
CA TRP A 132 -6.32 -7.27 2.10
C TRP A 132 -6.43 -5.88 2.74
N ALA A 133 -7.59 -5.54 3.28
CA ALA A 133 -7.86 -4.21 3.84
C ALA A 133 -6.98 -3.88 5.06
N PHE A 134 -6.54 -4.90 5.80
CA PHE A 134 -5.66 -4.74 6.96
C PHE A 134 -4.18 -4.95 6.63
N SER A 135 -3.78 -5.08 5.35
CA SER A 135 -2.38 -4.95 4.96
C SER A 135 -1.82 -3.61 5.46
N SER A 136 -0.60 -3.63 6.02
CA SER A 136 -0.11 -2.51 6.83
C SER A 136 0.09 -1.22 6.04
N TYR A 137 0.40 -1.33 4.76
CA TYR A 137 0.65 -0.17 3.90
C TYR A 137 -0.53 0.80 3.84
N PHE A 138 -1.77 0.29 3.84
CA PHE A 138 -2.97 1.14 3.80
C PHE A 138 -3.08 2.03 5.04
N PHE A 139 -2.77 1.49 6.22
CA PHE A 139 -2.78 2.26 7.47
C PHE A 139 -1.63 3.26 7.54
N ILE A 140 -0.46 2.88 7.03
CA ILE A 140 0.72 3.74 6.96
C ILE A 140 0.46 4.96 6.08
N ILE A 141 -0.13 4.78 4.89
CA ILE A 141 -0.42 5.91 3.99
C ILE A 141 -1.59 6.77 4.47
N ILE A 142 -2.54 6.21 5.25
CA ILE A 142 -3.58 6.99 5.95
C ILE A 142 -2.92 7.86 7.02
N ALA A 143 -2.03 7.30 7.83
CA ALA A 143 -1.30 8.03 8.87
C ALA A 143 -0.42 9.14 8.28
N ALA A 144 0.29 8.86 7.19
CA ALA A 144 1.14 9.84 6.51
C ALA A 144 0.35 10.97 5.81
N GLY A 145 -0.95 10.77 5.53
CA GLY A 145 -1.78 11.78 4.87
C GLY A 145 -1.78 11.69 3.34
N HIS A 146 -1.31 10.59 2.76
CA HIS A 146 -1.29 10.39 1.30
C HIS A 146 -2.69 10.04 0.76
N ILE A 147 -3.67 10.92 0.97
CA ILE A 147 -5.10 10.62 0.82
C ILE A 147 -5.49 10.28 -0.62
N TRP A 148 -4.91 10.94 -1.62
CA TRP A 148 -5.20 10.60 -3.01
C TRP A 148 -4.75 9.17 -3.36
N LYS A 149 -3.61 8.73 -2.81
CA LYS A 149 -3.14 7.35 -2.92
C LYS A 149 -4.08 6.37 -2.21
N VAL A 150 -4.55 6.72 -1.00
CA VAL A 150 -5.54 5.94 -0.24
C VAL A 150 -6.79 5.71 -1.07
N ILE A 151 -7.34 6.77 -1.66
CA ILE A 151 -8.59 6.72 -2.44
C ILE A 151 -8.39 5.94 -3.74
N ALA A 152 -7.31 6.18 -4.48
CA ALA A 152 -7.01 5.45 -5.72
C ALA A 152 -6.94 3.94 -5.46
N LEU A 153 -6.16 3.52 -4.46
CA LEU A 153 -6.04 2.10 -4.10
C LEU A 153 -7.36 1.46 -3.68
N ALA A 154 -8.28 2.22 -3.08
CA ALA A 154 -9.59 1.72 -2.67
C ALA A 154 -10.50 1.34 -3.85
N TYR A 155 -10.37 2.04 -4.98
CA TYR A 155 -11.21 1.80 -6.15
C TYR A 155 -10.64 0.76 -7.13
N LEU A 156 -9.37 0.38 -6.99
CA LEU A 156 -8.72 -0.58 -7.88
C LEU A 156 -9.29 -2.02 -7.80
N PRO A 157 -9.55 -2.62 -6.62
CA PRO A 157 -10.13 -3.95 -6.57
C PRO A 157 -11.51 -4.05 -7.21
N PRO A 158 -12.48 -3.15 -6.97
CA PRO A 158 -13.76 -3.23 -7.65
C PRO A 158 -13.65 -2.93 -9.16
N MET A 159 -12.71 -2.10 -9.61
CA MET A 159 -12.43 -1.91 -11.03
C MET A 159 -11.97 -3.25 -11.67
N ILE A 160 -11.04 -3.94 -11.05
CA ILE A 160 -10.58 -5.28 -11.49
C ILE A 160 -11.73 -6.29 -11.42
N ALA A 161 -12.62 -6.19 -10.44
CA ALA A 161 -13.82 -7.05 -10.36
C ALA A 161 -14.69 -6.92 -11.61
N GLY A 162 -14.88 -5.70 -12.12
CA GLY A 162 -15.59 -5.45 -13.37
C GLY A 162 -14.91 -6.15 -14.56
N ILE A 163 -13.59 -6.08 -14.67
CA ILE A 163 -12.81 -6.78 -15.69
C ILE A 163 -13.01 -8.30 -15.57
N VAL A 164 -12.89 -8.86 -14.37
CA VAL A 164 -13.13 -10.28 -14.10
C VAL A 164 -14.54 -10.71 -14.52
N LEU A 165 -15.56 -9.92 -14.19
CA LEU A 165 -16.95 -10.18 -14.60
C LEU A 165 -17.11 -10.21 -16.12
N ALA A 166 -16.48 -9.30 -16.86
CA ALA A 166 -16.51 -9.26 -18.31
C ALA A 166 -15.88 -10.54 -18.91
N TYR A 167 -14.69 -10.97 -18.47
CA TYR A 167 -14.05 -12.20 -18.95
C TYR A 167 -14.82 -13.47 -18.55
N ARG A 168 -15.65 -13.40 -17.54
CA ARG A 168 -16.57 -14.47 -17.14
C ARG A 168 -17.91 -14.44 -17.86
N GLY A 169 -18.05 -13.60 -18.90
CA GLY A 169 -19.23 -13.49 -19.75
C GLY A 169 -20.37 -12.66 -19.17
N LYS A 170 -20.19 -12.03 -18.01
CA LYS A 170 -21.17 -11.12 -17.39
C LYS A 170 -20.97 -9.69 -17.93
N TYR A 171 -21.09 -9.53 -19.23
CA TYR A 171 -20.66 -8.32 -19.95
C TYR A 171 -21.28 -7.02 -19.45
N LEU A 172 -22.60 -7.00 -19.18
CA LEU A 172 -23.28 -5.79 -18.67
C LEU A 172 -22.72 -5.35 -17.32
N TRP A 173 -22.63 -6.27 -16.37
CA TRP A 173 -22.08 -5.95 -15.04
C TRP A 173 -20.58 -5.64 -15.12
N GLY A 174 -19.84 -6.36 -15.97
CA GLY A 174 -18.44 -6.06 -16.24
C GLY A 174 -18.26 -4.63 -16.77
N PHE A 175 -19.09 -4.22 -17.72
CA PHE A 175 -19.08 -2.88 -18.29
C PHE A 175 -19.39 -1.81 -17.23
N VAL A 176 -20.51 -1.93 -16.51
CA VAL A 176 -20.96 -0.93 -15.54
C VAL A 176 -19.95 -0.76 -14.39
N VAL A 177 -19.49 -1.88 -13.82
CA VAL A 177 -18.56 -1.85 -12.69
C VAL A 177 -17.19 -1.31 -13.13
N THR A 178 -16.65 -1.75 -14.28
CA THR A 178 -15.39 -1.21 -14.82
C THR A 178 -15.51 0.28 -15.08
N ALA A 179 -16.56 0.75 -15.75
CA ALA A 179 -16.72 2.16 -16.10
C ALA A 179 -16.78 3.06 -14.86
N ILE A 180 -17.63 2.71 -13.88
CA ILE A 180 -17.79 3.49 -12.65
C ILE A 180 -16.49 3.54 -11.85
N PHE A 181 -15.87 2.39 -11.59
CA PHE A 181 -14.68 2.36 -10.74
C PHE A 181 -13.42 2.85 -11.45
N THR A 182 -13.31 2.75 -12.78
CA THR A 182 -12.27 3.47 -13.54
C THR A 182 -12.46 4.99 -13.42
N ALA A 183 -13.69 5.48 -13.52
CA ALA A 183 -13.96 6.91 -13.38
C ALA A 183 -13.60 7.43 -11.97
N LEU A 184 -14.00 6.72 -10.92
CA LEU A 184 -13.70 7.07 -9.53
C LEU A 184 -12.20 6.95 -9.21
N GLU A 185 -11.53 5.96 -9.75
CA GLU A 185 -10.10 5.73 -9.54
C GLU A 185 -9.26 6.86 -10.17
N ILE A 186 -9.54 7.23 -11.42
CA ILE A 186 -8.86 8.35 -12.08
C ILE A 186 -9.17 9.68 -11.37
N GLN A 187 -10.41 9.87 -10.90
CA GLN A 187 -10.80 11.04 -10.12
C GLN A 187 -10.00 11.19 -8.82
N ALA A 188 -9.55 10.08 -8.22
CA ALA A 188 -8.68 10.11 -7.04
C ALA A 188 -7.33 10.81 -7.30
N ASN A 189 -7.00 11.08 -8.54
CA ASN A 189 -5.88 11.93 -8.99
C ASN A 189 -4.48 11.42 -8.56
N HIS A 190 -4.30 10.10 -8.46
CA HIS A 190 -3.00 9.49 -8.14
C HIS A 190 -2.53 8.56 -9.26
N VAL A 191 -2.10 9.16 -10.39
CA VAL A 191 -1.75 8.48 -11.65
C VAL A 191 -0.71 7.37 -11.48
N GLN A 192 0.20 7.48 -10.51
CA GLN A 192 1.21 6.45 -10.25
C GLN A 192 0.58 5.12 -9.79
N MET A 193 -0.46 5.14 -8.97
CA MET A 193 -1.15 3.92 -8.54
C MET A 193 -1.92 3.29 -9.70
N THR A 194 -2.63 4.09 -10.48
CA THR A 194 -3.26 3.65 -11.74
C THR A 194 -2.25 2.94 -12.64
N TYR A 195 -1.09 3.57 -12.84
CA TYR A 195 -0.03 3.04 -13.69
C TYR A 195 0.52 1.69 -13.18
N TYR A 196 0.76 1.55 -11.88
CA TYR A 196 1.25 0.30 -11.32
C TYR A 196 0.24 -0.85 -11.46
N TYR A 197 -1.04 -0.56 -11.26
CA TYR A 197 -2.07 -1.59 -11.43
C TYR A 197 -2.35 -1.95 -12.90
N MET A 198 -1.92 -1.13 -13.86
CA MET A 198 -1.93 -1.55 -15.27
C MET A 198 -1.05 -2.79 -15.50
N PHE A 199 0.06 -2.97 -14.77
CA PHE A 199 0.85 -4.20 -14.83
C PHE A 199 0.07 -5.41 -14.31
N VAL A 200 -0.68 -5.26 -13.22
CA VAL A 200 -1.55 -6.33 -12.71
C VAL A 200 -2.59 -6.71 -13.74
N ILE A 201 -3.29 -5.72 -14.31
CA ILE A 201 -4.31 -5.94 -15.34
C ILE A 201 -3.69 -6.60 -16.57
N LEU A 202 -2.53 -6.14 -17.01
CA LEU A 202 -1.82 -6.73 -18.17
C LEU A 202 -1.53 -8.22 -17.95
N PHE A 203 -0.93 -8.60 -16.80
CA PHE A 203 -0.67 -10.01 -16.51
C PHE A 203 -1.95 -10.83 -16.41
N MET A 204 -3.00 -10.30 -15.80
CA MET A 204 -4.30 -10.97 -15.73
C MET A 204 -4.93 -11.15 -17.13
N VAL A 205 -4.85 -10.14 -17.99
CA VAL A 205 -5.35 -10.22 -19.38
C VAL A 205 -4.57 -11.25 -20.18
N ILE A 206 -3.24 -11.33 -20.02
CA ILE A 206 -2.41 -12.37 -20.62
C ILE A 206 -2.85 -13.76 -20.14
N ALA A 207 -3.17 -13.92 -18.87
CA ALA A 207 -3.69 -15.19 -18.34
C ALA A 207 -5.05 -15.56 -18.97
N TYR A 208 -5.97 -14.61 -19.11
CA TYR A 208 -7.24 -14.83 -19.79
C TYR A 208 -7.07 -15.14 -21.27
N LEU A 209 -6.14 -14.46 -21.96
CA LEU A 209 -5.80 -14.75 -23.35
C LEU A 209 -5.27 -16.18 -23.50
N TRP A 210 -4.34 -16.57 -22.63
CA TRP A 210 -3.79 -17.93 -22.63
C TRP A 210 -4.87 -18.98 -22.46
N ASP A 211 -5.78 -18.77 -21.50
CA ASP A 211 -6.90 -19.68 -21.26
C ASP A 211 -7.85 -19.72 -22.47
N ALA A 212 -8.14 -18.58 -23.09
CA ALA A 212 -8.99 -18.47 -24.26
C ALA A 212 -8.39 -19.19 -25.49
N VAL A 213 -7.08 -19.07 -25.72
CA VAL A 213 -6.37 -19.78 -26.80
C VAL A 213 -6.46 -21.29 -26.58
N ARG A 214 -6.17 -21.76 -25.35
CA ARG A 214 -6.18 -23.20 -25.05
C ARG A 214 -7.56 -23.83 -25.12
N ASN A 215 -8.62 -23.08 -24.82
CA ASN A 215 -10.00 -23.56 -24.79
C ASN A 215 -10.82 -23.16 -26.03
N GLY A 216 -10.21 -22.58 -27.07
CA GLY A 216 -10.91 -22.16 -28.29
C GLY A 216 -11.94 -21.04 -28.10
N LYS A 217 -11.74 -20.14 -27.09
CA LYS A 217 -12.70 -19.10 -26.69
C LYS A 217 -12.25 -17.69 -27.07
N LEU A 218 -11.45 -17.54 -28.13
CA LEU A 218 -10.91 -16.23 -28.56
C LEU A 218 -11.99 -15.18 -28.85
N ALA A 219 -13.12 -15.58 -29.44
CA ALA A 219 -14.23 -14.65 -29.70
C ALA A 219 -14.82 -14.10 -28.39
N GLN A 220 -14.95 -14.93 -27.35
CA GLN A 220 -15.41 -14.48 -26.01
C GLN A 220 -14.38 -13.56 -25.36
N PHE A 221 -13.09 -13.87 -25.47
CA PHE A 221 -12.00 -13.02 -25.01
C PHE A 221 -12.04 -11.66 -25.70
N GLY A 222 -12.13 -11.61 -27.04
CA GLY A 222 -12.21 -10.37 -27.81
C GLY A 222 -13.42 -9.50 -27.40
N LYS A 223 -14.59 -10.13 -27.21
CA LYS A 223 -15.80 -9.44 -26.73
C LYS A 223 -15.61 -8.86 -25.33
N ALA A 224 -15.05 -9.62 -24.39
CA ALA A 224 -14.78 -9.16 -23.04
C ALA A 224 -13.77 -7.99 -23.03
N THR A 225 -12.69 -8.11 -23.79
CA THR A 225 -11.68 -7.04 -23.94
C THR A 225 -12.31 -5.78 -24.51
N GLY A 226 -13.12 -5.89 -25.57
CA GLY A 226 -13.85 -4.75 -26.14
C GLY A 226 -14.75 -4.06 -25.13
N VAL A 227 -15.51 -4.83 -24.35
CA VAL A 227 -16.35 -4.30 -23.26
C VAL A 227 -15.52 -3.54 -22.23
N CYS A 228 -14.39 -4.10 -21.78
CA CYS A 228 -13.52 -3.45 -20.80
C CYS A 228 -12.88 -2.17 -21.37
N LEU A 229 -12.43 -2.17 -22.61
CA LEU A 229 -11.85 -1.00 -23.27
C LEU A 229 -12.84 0.15 -23.39
N VAL A 230 -14.09 -0.14 -23.83
CA VAL A 230 -15.13 0.89 -23.91
C VAL A 230 -15.52 1.42 -22.52
N ALA A 231 -15.62 0.53 -21.53
CA ALA A 231 -15.90 0.93 -20.15
C ALA A 231 -14.80 1.83 -19.57
N ALA A 232 -13.53 1.44 -19.76
CA ALA A 232 -12.38 2.24 -19.33
C ALA A 232 -12.33 3.60 -20.05
N ALA A 233 -12.58 3.63 -21.35
CA ALA A 233 -12.63 4.86 -22.14
C ALA A 233 -13.68 5.84 -21.59
N LEU A 234 -14.87 5.37 -21.19
CA LEU A 234 -15.87 6.22 -20.55
C LEU A 234 -15.37 6.79 -19.23
N GLY A 235 -14.71 5.99 -18.40
CA GLY A 235 -14.10 6.46 -17.14
C GLY A 235 -13.02 7.53 -17.38
N VAL A 236 -12.21 7.38 -18.43
CA VAL A 236 -11.21 8.37 -18.86
C VAL A 236 -11.89 9.65 -19.35
N VAL A 237 -12.90 9.56 -20.20
CA VAL A 237 -13.57 10.72 -20.81
C VAL A 237 -14.19 11.63 -19.76
N VAL A 238 -14.81 11.09 -18.71
CA VAL A 238 -15.39 11.89 -17.61
C VAL A 238 -14.29 12.71 -16.87
N ASN A 239 -13.06 12.20 -16.85
CA ASN A 239 -11.91 12.83 -16.20
C ASN A 239 -10.98 13.57 -17.17
N LEU A 240 -11.37 13.72 -18.44
CA LEU A 240 -10.49 14.21 -19.50
C LEU A 240 -9.93 15.61 -19.20
N SER A 241 -10.74 16.51 -18.64
CA SER A 241 -10.27 17.85 -18.27
C SER A 241 -9.14 17.82 -17.25
N ASN A 242 -9.26 16.98 -16.20
CA ASN A 242 -8.21 16.82 -15.20
C ASN A 242 -6.95 16.20 -15.81
N LEU A 243 -7.11 15.13 -16.58
CA LEU A 243 -5.98 14.45 -17.25
C LEU A 243 -5.24 15.34 -18.23
N TYR A 244 -5.99 16.13 -19.02
CA TYR A 244 -5.42 17.04 -20.01
C TYR A 244 -4.59 18.16 -19.36
N HIS A 245 -5.14 18.84 -18.34
CA HIS A 245 -4.40 19.89 -17.64
C HIS A 245 -3.21 19.33 -16.86
N THR A 246 -3.35 18.16 -16.25
CA THR A 246 -2.24 17.47 -15.58
C THR A 246 -1.13 17.13 -16.58
N TRP A 247 -1.49 16.64 -17.76
CA TRP A 247 -0.52 16.31 -18.82
C TRP A 247 0.21 17.55 -19.32
N GLN A 248 -0.51 18.63 -19.62
CA GLN A 248 0.12 19.90 -20.04
C GLN A 248 1.05 20.44 -18.95
N TYR A 249 0.55 20.55 -17.72
CA TYR A 249 1.34 21.08 -16.61
C TYR A 249 2.58 20.23 -16.28
N THR A 250 2.51 18.93 -16.48
CA THR A 250 3.64 18.02 -16.28
C THR A 250 4.83 18.38 -17.17
N GLN A 251 4.59 18.91 -18.35
CA GLN A 251 5.66 19.28 -19.29
C GLN A 251 6.47 20.49 -18.81
N GLU A 252 5.81 21.40 -18.08
CA GLU A 252 6.41 22.62 -17.51
C GLU A 252 6.94 22.40 -16.08
N SER A 253 6.88 21.19 -15.58
CA SER A 253 7.35 20.83 -14.25
C SER A 253 8.68 20.05 -14.32
N MET A 254 9.27 19.75 -13.15
CA MET A 254 10.47 18.89 -13.05
C MET A 254 10.33 17.52 -13.71
N ARG A 255 9.11 17.11 -14.09
CA ARG A 255 8.82 15.88 -14.86
C ARG A 255 8.87 16.09 -16.37
N GLY A 256 9.02 17.32 -16.83
CA GLY A 256 9.26 17.69 -18.21
C GLY A 256 10.73 17.63 -18.61
N LYS A 257 11.04 18.04 -19.84
CA LYS A 257 12.44 18.22 -20.28
C LYS A 257 13.03 19.42 -19.56
N SER A 258 14.19 19.25 -18.94
CA SER A 258 14.92 20.37 -18.33
C SER A 258 15.61 21.20 -19.42
N GLU A 259 15.44 22.51 -19.37
CA GLU A 259 16.22 23.48 -20.18
C GLU A 259 17.59 23.74 -19.57
N LEU A 260 17.79 23.41 -18.29
CA LEU A 260 19.05 23.61 -17.60
C LEU A 260 20.05 22.51 -17.97
N VAL A 261 21.30 22.91 -18.24
CA VAL A 261 22.39 21.95 -18.45
C VAL A 261 22.72 21.26 -17.12
N LYS A 262 22.46 19.96 -17.04
CA LYS A 262 22.76 19.18 -15.85
C LYS A 262 24.21 18.70 -15.88
N LYS A 263 24.91 18.82 -14.75
CA LYS A 263 26.33 18.44 -14.61
C LYS A 263 26.61 16.93 -14.77
N ASN A 264 25.62 16.08 -14.49
CA ASN A 264 25.79 14.63 -14.57
C ASN A 264 24.75 14.01 -15.52
N SER A 265 25.18 13.75 -16.76
CA SER A 265 24.34 13.14 -17.81
C SER A 265 23.92 11.69 -17.51
N ALA A 266 24.73 10.95 -16.75
CA ALA A 266 24.43 9.55 -16.40
C ALA A 266 23.25 9.42 -15.44
N ASN A 267 22.99 10.46 -14.63
CA ASN A 267 21.85 10.47 -13.70
C ASN A 267 20.51 10.87 -14.37
N GLN A 268 20.55 11.34 -15.62
CA GLN A 268 19.35 11.81 -16.31
C GLN A 268 18.57 10.64 -16.91
N THR A 269 17.22 10.78 -16.89
CA THR A 269 16.34 9.95 -17.72
C THR A 269 15.93 10.71 -18.97
N SER A 270 15.52 9.99 -20.01
CA SER A 270 15.17 10.60 -21.32
C SER A 270 13.95 11.54 -21.26
N SER A 271 13.10 11.41 -20.26
CA SER A 271 11.80 12.10 -20.26
C SER A 271 11.21 12.39 -18.87
N GLY A 272 12.02 12.45 -17.83
CA GLY A 272 11.47 12.55 -16.49
C GLY A 272 12.44 13.05 -15.43
N LEU A 273 12.28 12.49 -14.25
CA LEU A 273 13.06 12.81 -13.07
C LEU A 273 14.48 12.21 -13.17
N ASP A 274 15.39 12.69 -12.35
CA ASP A 274 16.72 12.08 -12.22
C ASP A 274 16.65 10.70 -11.55
N ARG A 275 17.55 9.79 -11.93
CA ARG A 275 17.59 8.40 -11.41
C ARG A 275 17.72 8.36 -9.90
N ASP A 276 18.62 9.16 -9.31
CA ASP A 276 18.80 9.23 -7.86
C ASP A 276 17.54 9.70 -7.15
N TYR A 277 16.84 10.67 -7.72
CA TYR A 277 15.58 11.17 -7.17
C TYR A 277 14.44 10.15 -7.26
N ILE A 278 14.35 9.40 -8.37
CA ILE A 278 13.37 8.33 -8.56
C ILE A 278 13.60 7.23 -7.54
N THR A 279 14.87 6.82 -7.36
CA THR A 279 15.26 5.66 -6.57
C THR A 279 15.64 6.00 -5.12
N GLN A 280 15.45 7.23 -4.68
CA GLN A 280 15.77 7.66 -3.33
C GLN A 280 15.09 6.80 -2.26
N TRP A 281 13.81 6.47 -2.44
CA TRP A 281 13.06 5.53 -1.63
C TRP A 281 13.07 4.15 -2.29
N SER A 282 14.17 3.45 -2.17
CA SER A 282 14.33 2.07 -2.62
C SER A 282 14.29 1.12 -1.44
N TYR A 283 13.53 0.05 -1.58
CA TYR A 283 13.43 -1.00 -0.58
C TYR A 283 14.75 -1.78 -0.50
N GLY A 284 15.19 -2.13 0.69
CA GLY A 284 16.31 -3.06 0.85
C GLY A 284 15.93 -4.46 0.36
N ILE A 285 16.90 -5.21 -0.19
CA ILE A 285 16.63 -6.60 -0.61
C ILE A 285 16.23 -7.44 0.61
N ASP A 286 16.91 -7.29 1.71
CA ASP A 286 16.62 -7.93 3.00
C ASP A 286 15.39 -7.33 3.69
N GLU A 287 15.03 -6.10 3.39
CA GLU A 287 13.80 -5.44 3.83
C GLU A 287 12.53 -6.15 3.28
N THR A 288 12.66 -6.92 2.20
CA THR A 288 11.57 -7.75 1.65
C THR A 288 11.00 -8.74 2.69
N TRP A 289 11.78 -9.12 3.69
CA TRP A 289 11.32 -9.97 4.78
C TRP A 289 10.27 -9.32 5.68
N THR A 290 10.01 -8.01 5.54
CA THR A 290 8.88 -7.36 6.23
C THR A 290 7.53 -7.94 5.82
N LEU A 291 7.41 -8.52 4.64
CA LEU A 291 6.21 -9.27 4.23
C LEU A 291 5.88 -10.41 5.19
N LEU A 292 6.88 -10.98 5.86
CA LEU A 292 6.76 -12.08 6.83
C LEU A 292 6.89 -11.58 8.28
N VAL A 293 7.86 -10.72 8.54
CA VAL A 293 8.24 -10.22 9.87
C VAL A 293 8.20 -8.69 9.85
N PRO A 294 7.17 -8.04 10.40
CA PRO A 294 6.97 -6.58 10.25
C PRO A 294 8.19 -5.74 10.65
N ASN A 295 8.86 -6.10 11.74
CA ASN A 295 10.05 -5.39 12.22
C ASN A 295 11.37 -5.95 11.67
N ALA A 296 11.39 -6.54 10.47
CA ALA A 296 12.64 -7.02 9.86
C ALA A 296 13.71 -5.92 9.72
N LYS A 297 13.28 -4.66 9.62
CA LYS A 297 14.14 -3.46 9.64
C LYS A 297 13.64 -2.39 10.63
N GLY A 298 12.98 -2.81 11.72
CA GLY A 298 12.60 -1.94 12.83
C GLY A 298 11.27 -1.19 12.70
N GLY A 299 10.58 -1.33 11.58
CA GLY A 299 9.25 -0.72 11.40
C GLY A 299 9.29 0.72 10.89
N ALA A 300 8.86 1.69 11.68
CA ALA A 300 8.81 3.10 11.27
C ALA A 300 10.03 3.91 11.73
N SER A 301 10.30 5.02 11.04
CA SER A 301 11.34 5.99 11.40
C SER A 301 10.87 6.91 12.55
N VAL A 302 10.53 6.29 13.68
CA VAL A 302 10.17 6.99 14.92
C VAL A 302 11.31 6.88 15.93
N PRO A 303 11.44 7.79 16.91
CA PRO A 303 12.46 7.66 17.95
C PRO A 303 12.41 6.29 18.64
N LEU A 304 13.59 5.66 18.79
CA LEU A 304 13.71 4.34 19.42
C LEU A 304 13.18 4.35 20.86
N ALA A 305 13.34 5.46 21.55
CA ALA A 305 12.86 5.67 22.93
C ALA A 305 11.33 5.53 23.09
N LEU A 306 10.56 5.63 21.99
CA LEU A 306 9.11 5.41 22.05
C LEU A 306 8.71 3.92 22.15
N ASN A 307 9.67 3.01 21.97
CA ASN A 307 9.44 1.57 22.12
C ASN A 307 9.82 1.11 23.52
N GLU A 308 8.89 1.23 24.47
CA GLU A 308 9.10 0.91 25.88
C GLU A 308 9.73 -0.47 26.11
N LYS A 309 9.21 -1.51 25.43
CA LYS A 309 9.74 -2.88 25.56
C LYS A 309 11.17 -3.04 25.05
N ALA A 310 11.53 -2.31 24.01
CA ALA A 310 12.89 -2.31 23.49
C ALA A 310 13.84 -1.56 24.44
N MET A 311 13.34 -0.51 25.06
CA MET A 311 14.10 0.31 26.00
C MET A 311 14.38 -0.38 27.35
N GLU A 312 13.72 -1.50 27.67
CA GLU A 312 14.08 -2.34 28.81
C GLU A 312 15.54 -2.88 28.73
N LYS A 313 16.09 -2.95 27.51
CA LYS A 313 17.48 -3.37 27.24
C LYS A 313 18.45 -2.19 27.04
N ALA A 314 17.96 -0.96 27.10
CA ALA A 314 18.77 0.22 26.87
C ALA A 314 19.69 0.51 28.04
N ASP A 315 20.95 0.83 27.75
CA ASP A 315 21.87 1.35 28.73
C ASP A 315 21.46 2.80 29.05
N PRO A 316 21.21 3.12 30.34
CA PRO A 316 20.77 4.45 30.75
C PRO A 316 21.69 5.60 30.31
N GLN A 317 23.00 5.35 30.18
CA GLN A 317 23.96 6.37 29.77
C GLN A 317 23.71 6.88 28.34
N PHE A 318 23.05 6.09 27.46
CA PHE A 318 22.76 6.45 26.07
C PHE A 318 21.30 6.87 25.82
N TYR A 319 20.50 7.04 26.88
CA TYR A 319 19.07 7.30 26.75
C TYR A 319 18.75 8.54 25.89
N SER A 320 19.53 9.62 26.07
CA SER A 320 19.38 10.85 25.28
C SER A 320 19.67 10.65 23.78
N ILE A 321 20.56 9.71 23.45
CA ILE A 321 20.88 9.36 22.07
C ILE A 321 19.71 8.55 21.46
N TYR A 322 19.11 7.63 22.23
CA TYR A 322 17.97 6.84 21.75
C TYR A 322 16.68 7.66 21.53
N GLN A 323 16.59 8.85 22.10
CA GLN A 323 15.53 9.81 21.77
C GLN A 323 15.68 10.42 20.38
N GLN A 324 16.91 10.44 19.82
CA GLN A 324 17.22 11.00 18.52
C GLN A 324 17.39 9.92 17.44
N LEU A 325 17.83 8.72 17.81
CA LEU A 325 17.97 7.60 16.88
C LEU A 325 16.61 7.01 16.52
N GLY A 326 16.44 6.73 15.22
CA GLY A 326 15.25 6.06 14.71
C GLY A 326 15.20 4.57 15.06
N GLN A 327 13.99 4.04 15.21
CA GLN A 327 13.78 2.61 15.35
C GLN A 327 14.09 1.86 14.04
N TYR A 328 13.83 2.47 12.89
CA TYR A 328 14.10 1.93 11.55
C TYR A 328 15.59 1.99 11.20
N TRP A 329 16.13 0.88 10.65
CA TRP A 329 17.52 0.77 10.18
C TRP A 329 17.64 0.21 8.76
N GLY A 330 16.60 0.35 7.94
CA GLY A 330 16.61 -0.08 6.53
C GLY A 330 17.25 0.93 5.58
N ASN A 331 17.10 0.68 4.29
CA ASN A 331 17.82 1.41 3.23
C ASN A 331 17.09 2.68 2.75
N GLN A 332 15.84 2.91 3.17
CA GLN A 332 15.10 4.11 2.79
C GLN A 332 15.53 5.29 3.67
N PRO A 333 15.47 6.54 3.19
CA PRO A 333 15.77 7.73 4.00
C PRO A 333 14.88 7.86 5.23
N GLY A 334 13.67 7.30 5.15
CA GLY A 334 12.70 7.24 6.21
C GLY A 334 11.45 6.50 5.75
N THR A 335 10.71 5.94 6.69
CA THR A 335 9.46 5.22 6.42
C THR A 335 8.46 5.41 7.55
N SER A 336 7.18 5.44 7.22
CA SER A 336 6.09 5.43 8.21
C SER A 336 5.73 4.02 8.69
N GLY A 337 6.38 2.99 8.17
CA GLY A 337 6.22 1.59 8.56
C GLY A 337 6.52 0.59 7.43
N PRO A 338 6.48 -0.71 7.74
CA PRO A 338 6.79 -1.78 6.81
C PRO A 338 5.61 -2.14 5.91
N VAL A 339 5.89 -2.79 4.78
CA VAL A 339 4.89 -3.51 3.99
C VAL A 339 4.72 -4.91 4.58
N TYR A 340 3.56 -5.20 5.17
CA TYR A 340 3.25 -6.48 5.81
C TYR A 340 1.88 -6.98 5.35
N VAL A 341 1.84 -8.20 4.85
CA VAL A 341 0.62 -8.81 4.26
C VAL A 341 -0.03 -9.87 5.15
N GLY A 342 0.53 -10.12 6.33
CA GLY A 342 0.12 -11.19 7.24
C GLY A 342 0.97 -12.45 7.10
N ALA A 343 1.53 -12.95 8.21
CA ALA A 343 2.45 -14.08 8.18
C ALA A 343 1.78 -15.37 7.65
N PHE A 344 0.59 -15.70 8.14
CA PHE A 344 -0.17 -16.85 7.64
C PHE A 344 -0.63 -16.69 6.20
N VAL A 345 -0.93 -15.46 5.77
CA VAL A 345 -1.29 -15.14 4.39
C VAL A 345 -0.14 -15.41 3.44
N LEU A 346 1.08 -15.04 3.82
CA LEU A 346 2.28 -15.33 3.04
C LEU A 346 2.50 -16.84 2.91
N MET A 347 2.29 -17.61 3.96
CA MET A 347 2.34 -19.07 3.89
C MET A 347 1.30 -19.63 2.90
N LEU A 348 0.07 -19.13 2.93
CA LEU A 348 -0.97 -19.54 1.97
C LEU A 348 -0.63 -19.10 0.52
N PHE A 349 0.02 -17.96 0.34
CA PHE A 349 0.50 -17.53 -0.97
C PHE A 349 1.54 -18.50 -1.51
N VAL A 350 2.55 -18.87 -0.71
CA VAL A 350 3.58 -19.86 -1.11
C VAL A 350 2.93 -21.20 -1.43
N LEU A 351 1.97 -21.66 -0.62
CA LEU A 351 1.20 -22.87 -0.93
C LEU A 351 0.42 -22.73 -2.23
N GLY A 352 -0.14 -21.55 -2.50
CA GLY A 352 -0.87 -21.24 -3.73
C GLY A 352 -0.04 -21.41 -4.99
N LEU A 353 1.26 -21.08 -4.93
CA LEU A 353 2.19 -21.32 -6.04
C LEU A 353 2.27 -22.80 -6.44
N PHE A 354 2.10 -23.69 -5.49
CA PHE A 354 2.15 -25.13 -5.74
C PHE A 354 0.78 -25.70 -6.14
N ILE A 355 -0.30 -25.37 -5.43
CA ILE A 355 -1.58 -26.09 -5.56
C ILE A 355 -2.59 -25.44 -6.50
N VAL A 356 -2.59 -24.10 -6.64
CA VAL A 356 -3.53 -23.41 -7.52
C VAL A 356 -3.25 -23.75 -8.98
N LYS A 357 -4.30 -24.08 -9.73
CA LYS A 357 -4.20 -24.44 -11.15
C LYS A 357 -4.58 -23.27 -12.04
N GLY A 358 -4.09 -23.32 -13.28
CA GLY A 358 -4.46 -22.36 -14.33
C GLY A 358 -3.49 -21.19 -14.47
N PRO A 359 -3.69 -20.34 -15.51
CA PRO A 359 -2.77 -19.28 -15.87
C PRO A 359 -2.79 -18.10 -14.90
N MET A 360 -3.91 -17.89 -14.18
CA MET A 360 -4.04 -16.78 -13.21
C MET A 360 -2.98 -16.84 -12.11
N LYS A 361 -2.62 -18.04 -11.64
CA LYS A 361 -1.51 -18.22 -10.70
C LYS A 361 -0.22 -17.56 -11.18
N TRP A 362 0.11 -17.80 -12.44
CA TRP A 362 1.34 -17.28 -13.04
C TRP A 362 1.31 -15.77 -13.24
N ALA A 363 0.14 -15.23 -13.59
CA ALA A 363 -0.07 -13.79 -13.67
C ALA A 363 0.17 -13.10 -12.32
N LEU A 364 -0.43 -13.63 -11.24
CA LEU A 364 -0.28 -13.08 -9.90
C LEU A 364 1.16 -13.24 -9.39
N PHE A 365 1.79 -14.39 -9.64
CA PHE A 365 3.18 -14.63 -9.29
C PHE A 365 4.13 -13.67 -10.02
N ALA A 366 4.01 -13.56 -11.35
CA ALA A 366 4.85 -12.67 -12.15
C ALA A 366 4.69 -11.20 -11.73
N ALA A 367 3.46 -10.75 -11.45
CA ALA A 367 3.20 -9.41 -10.94
C ALA A 367 3.84 -9.18 -9.55
N SER A 368 3.77 -10.18 -8.64
CA SER A 368 4.43 -10.11 -7.33
C SER A 368 5.95 -9.99 -7.49
N VAL A 369 6.56 -10.85 -8.31
CA VAL A 369 8.01 -10.83 -8.54
C VAL A 369 8.44 -9.51 -9.17
N LEU A 370 7.73 -9.03 -10.19
CA LEU A 370 8.01 -7.74 -10.81
C LEU A 370 7.97 -6.60 -9.79
N SER A 371 6.96 -6.59 -8.93
CA SER A 371 6.79 -5.61 -7.86
C SER A 371 7.98 -5.60 -6.90
N LEU A 372 8.43 -6.78 -6.46
CA LEU A 372 9.58 -6.92 -5.57
C LEU A 372 10.87 -6.42 -6.23
N LEU A 373 11.17 -6.88 -7.44
CA LEU A 373 12.39 -6.48 -8.16
C LEU A 373 12.47 -4.98 -8.40
N LEU A 374 11.36 -4.35 -8.79
CA LEU A 374 11.30 -2.91 -9.03
C LEU A 374 11.33 -2.09 -7.73
N SER A 375 10.81 -2.63 -6.62
CA SER A 375 10.86 -1.95 -5.33
C SER A 375 12.27 -1.79 -4.79
N TRP A 376 13.19 -2.69 -5.14
CA TRP A 376 14.60 -2.60 -4.75
C TRP A 376 15.35 -1.43 -5.39
N GLY A 377 14.85 -0.86 -6.49
CA GLY A 377 15.33 0.38 -7.10
C GLY A 377 16.86 0.43 -7.22
N ARG A 378 17.50 1.37 -6.47
CA ARG A 378 18.96 1.52 -6.46
C ARG A 378 19.72 0.29 -5.96
N ASN A 379 19.08 -0.56 -5.16
CA ASN A 379 19.70 -1.79 -4.66
C ASN A 379 19.71 -2.91 -5.73
N TYR A 380 19.02 -2.70 -6.86
CA TYR A 380 19.02 -3.58 -8.04
C TYR A 380 18.93 -2.75 -9.32
N MET A 381 19.89 -1.82 -9.48
CA MET A 381 19.83 -0.78 -10.49
C MET A 381 19.78 -1.30 -11.92
N TRP A 382 20.52 -2.40 -12.20
CA TRP A 382 20.48 -3.02 -13.52
C TRP A 382 19.05 -3.31 -14.03
N PHE A 383 18.20 -3.86 -13.18
CA PHE A 383 16.80 -4.15 -13.55
C PHE A 383 15.95 -2.88 -13.60
N THR A 384 16.21 -1.96 -12.68
CA THR A 384 15.50 -0.68 -12.62
C THR A 384 15.76 0.17 -13.86
N ASP A 385 17.00 0.20 -14.36
CA ASP A 385 17.39 0.92 -15.57
C ASP A 385 16.63 0.44 -16.81
N LEU A 386 16.35 -0.87 -16.94
CA LEU A 386 15.53 -1.38 -18.04
C LEU A 386 14.14 -0.70 -18.07
N PHE A 387 13.57 -0.44 -16.90
CA PHE A 387 12.27 0.23 -16.82
C PHE A 387 12.38 1.74 -17.00
N LEU A 388 13.41 2.37 -16.46
CA LEU A 388 13.64 3.81 -16.61
C LEU A 388 13.90 4.19 -18.08
N ASP A 389 14.58 3.33 -18.82
CA ASP A 389 14.98 3.63 -20.19
C ASP A 389 13.97 3.17 -21.26
N TYR A 390 13.30 2.03 -21.04
CA TYR A 390 12.50 1.39 -22.09
C TYR A 390 10.99 1.35 -21.77
N VAL A 391 10.57 1.44 -20.51
CA VAL A 391 9.14 1.35 -20.19
C VAL A 391 8.53 2.75 -20.19
N PRO A 392 7.56 3.03 -21.08
CA PRO A 392 6.97 4.37 -21.20
C PRO A 392 6.44 4.90 -19.87
N MET A 393 6.69 6.16 -19.59
CA MET A 393 6.24 6.89 -18.40
C MET A 393 6.81 6.43 -17.05
N TYR A 394 7.53 5.30 -16.95
CA TYR A 394 8.05 4.81 -15.67
C TYR A 394 8.95 5.86 -14.99
N ALA A 395 9.81 6.54 -15.74
CA ALA A 395 10.70 7.61 -15.27
C ALA A 395 9.98 8.91 -14.84
N LYS A 396 8.65 8.99 -14.97
CA LYS A 396 7.86 10.14 -14.48
C LYS A 396 7.48 10.01 -13.00
N PHE A 397 7.66 8.85 -12.39
CA PHE A 397 7.26 8.56 -11.03
C PHE A 397 8.48 8.40 -10.12
N ARG A 398 8.33 8.79 -8.87
CA ARG A 398 9.35 8.61 -7.82
C ARG A 398 8.90 7.60 -6.77
N THR A 399 9.81 7.28 -5.83
CA THR A 399 9.49 6.39 -4.70
C THR A 399 9.13 4.99 -5.20
N VAL A 400 10.13 4.33 -5.80
CA VAL A 400 9.96 3.01 -6.42
C VAL A 400 9.42 1.95 -5.45
N ALA A 401 9.70 2.06 -4.14
CA ALA A 401 9.15 1.18 -3.11
C ALA A 401 7.61 1.15 -3.11
N SER A 402 6.95 2.22 -3.56
CA SER A 402 5.47 2.27 -3.65
C SER A 402 4.88 1.22 -4.60
N ILE A 403 5.67 0.59 -5.49
CA ILE A 403 5.19 -0.46 -6.39
C ILE A 403 4.81 -1.75 -5.64
N LEU A 404 5.22 -1.89 -4.37
CA LEU A 404 4.83 -3.01 -3.51
C LEU A 404 3.32 -3.15 -3.31
N VAL A 405 2.53 -2.12 -3.61
CA VAL A 405 1.06 -2.20 -3.67
C VAL A 405 0.56 -3.31 -4.61
N ILE A 406 1.36 -3.67 -5.62
CA ILE A 406 1.07 -4.83 -6.49
C ILE A 406 1.20 -6.13 -5.70
N ALA A 407 2.30 -6.31 -4.95
CA ALA A 407 2.51 -7.49 -4.10
C ALA A 407 1.43 -7.59 -3.02
N GLU A 408 1.06 -6.46 -2.41
CA GLU A 408 -0.03 -6.40 -1.43
C GLU A 408 -1.41 -6.78 -1.98
N PHE A 409 -1.61 -6.66 -3.28
CA PHE A 409 -2.83 -7.13 -3.94
C PHE A 409 -2.72 -8.60 -4.38
N THR A 410 -1.61 -8.96 -5.01
CA THR A 410 -1.46 -10.28 -5.65
C THR A 410 -1.21 -11.40 -4.65
N ILE A 411 -0.47 -11.12 -3.57
CA ILE A 411 -0.22 -12.09 -2.49
C ILE A 411 -1.52 -12.53 -1.79
N PRO A 412 -2.35 -11.60 -1.26
CA PRO A 412 -3.64 -11.98 -0.67
C PRO A 412 -4.57 -12.68 -1.65
N LEU A 413 -4.65 -12.23 -2.91
CA LEU A 413 -5.53 -12.83 -3.89
C LEU A 413 -5.13 -14.29 -4.19
N LEU A 414 -3.83 -14.57 -4.38
CA LEU A 414 -3.37 -15.95 -4.60
C LEU A 414 -3.51 -16.82 -3.33
N ALA A 415 -3.27 -16.27 -2.16
CA ALA A 415 -3.49 -16.93 -0.88
C ALA A 415 -4.97 -17.35 -0.73
N MET A 416 -5.89 -16.46 -1.08
CA MET A 416 -7.33 -16.76 -1.05
C MET A 416 -7.72 -17.81 -2.09
N LEU A 417 -7.13 -17.78 -3.30
CA LEU A 417 -7.34 -18.85 -4.30
C LEU A 417 -6.86 -20.19 -3.77
N ALA A 418 -5.72 -20.25 -3.09
CA ALA A 418 -5.22 -21.48 -2.45
C ALA A 418 -6.18 -22.00 -1.38
N LEU A 419 -6.65 -21.12 -0.51
CA LEU A 419 -7.58 -21.49 0.56
C LEU A 419 -8.93 -21.96 -0.01
N LYS A 420 -9.42 -21.33 -1.08
CA LYS A 420 -10.62 -21.76 -1.80
C LYS A 420 -10.46 -23.18 -2.32
N GLU A 421 -9.37 -23.48 -3.04
CA GLU A 421 -9.08 -24.84 -3.56
C GLU A 421 -9.05 -25.89 -2.45
N LEU A 422 -8.41 -25.59 -1.32
CA LEU A 422 -8.33 -26.52 -0.19
C LEU A 422 -9.68 -26.80 0.47
N LEU A 423 -10.50 -25.77 0.64
CA LEU A 423 -11.80 -25.92 1.32
C LEU A 423 -12.89 -26.51 0.40
N GLU A 424 -12.81 -26.28 -0.91
CA GLU A 424 -13.71 -26.87 -1.90
C GLU A 424 -13.31 -28.32 -2.25
N ARG A 425 -12.02 -28.66 -2.12
CA ARG A 425 -11.47 -29.98 -2.45
C ARG A 425 -10.56 -30.49 -1.32
N PRO A 426 -11.14 -30.89 -0.16
CA PRO A 426 -10.34 -31.30 1.01
C PRO A 426 -9.36 -32.46 0.74
N GLN A 427 -9.67 -33.33 -0.24
CA GLN A 427 -8.81 -34.45 -0.65
C GLN A 427 -7.61 -34.02 -1.50
N LEU A 428 -7.55 -32.75 -1.92
CA LEU A 428 -6.49 -32.24 -2.79
C LEU A 428 -5.08 -32.54 -2.27
N LEU A 429 -4.89 -32.47 -0.96
CA LEU A 429 -3.58 -32.73 -0.33
C LEU A 429 -3.16 -34.21 -0.38
N ASP A 430 -4.09 -35.14 -0.55
CA ASP A 430 -3.82 -36.58 -0.66
C ASP A 430 -3.45 -36.99 -2.09
N GLU A 431 -3.71 -36.14 -3.09
CA GLU A 431 -3.41 -36.41 -4.49
C GLU A 431 -1.88 -36.50 -4.72
N PRO A 432 -1.43 -37.46 -5.56
CA PRO A 432 -0.02 -37.55 -5.94
C PRO A 432 0.40 -36.35 -6.80
N VAL A 433 1.68 -36.00 -6.73
CA VAL A 433 2.28 -34.96 -7.55
C VAL A 433 2.80 -35.59 -8.83
N SER A 434 2.39 -35.06 -9.98
CA SER A 434 2.88 -35.51 -11.29
C SER A 434 4.34 -35.09 -11.54
N ASN A 435 5.06 -35.85 -12.38
CA ASN A 435 6.44 -35.49 -12.73
C ASN A 435 6.53 -34.09 -13.38
N ARG A 436 5.53 -33.72 -14.18
CA ARG A 436 5.46 -32.39 -14.79
C ARG A 436 5.34 -31.28 -13.71
N GLU A 437 4.50 -31.46 -12.71
CA GLU A 437 4.37 -30.52 -11.59
C GLU A 437 5.69 -30.41 -10.80
N ARG A 438 6.39 -31.52 -10.57
CA ARG A 438 7.71 -31.52 -9.92
C ARG A 438 8.73 -30.69 -10.68
N ILE A 439 8.83 -30.88 -12.01
CA ILE A 439 9.77 -30.12 -12.86
C ILE A 439 9.42 -28.64 -12.83
N ILE A 440 8.14 -28.28 -12.98
CA ILE A 440 7.69 -26.88 -12.93
C ILE A 440 8.05 -26.26 -11.58
N ASN A 441 7.75 -26.94 -10.48
CA ASN A 441 7.99 -26.41 -9.15
C ASN A 441 9.50 -26.30 -8.82
N PHE A 442 10.31 -27.22 -9.36
CA PHE A 442 11.77 -27.13 -9.26
C PHE A 442 12.32 -25.90 -10.00
N VAL A 443 11.87 -25.69 -11.24
CA VAL A 443 12.42 -24.62 -12.10
C VAL A 443 11.99 -23.23 -11.63
N PHE A 444 10.73 -23.07 -11.23
CA PHE A 444 10.15 -21.74 -11.01
C PHE A 444 10.04 -21.32 -9.54
N PHE A 445 10.03 -22.25 -8.59
CA PHE A 445 9.76 -21.90 -7.20
C PHE A 445 10.87 -22.34 -6.23
N THR A 446 11.18 -23.62 -6.14
CA THR A 446 12.19 -24.13 -5.21
C THR A 446 12.62 -25.55 -5.55
N PRO A 447 13.91 -25.87 -5.36
CA PRO A 447 14.38 -27.26 -5.45
C PRO A 447 13.61 -28.23 -4.55
N LEU A 448 13.11 -27.78 -3.40
CA LEU A 448 12.29 -28.58 -2.49
C LEU A 448 10.97 -29.04 -3.14
N GLY A 449 10.44 -28.30 -4.11
CA GLY A 449 9.24 -28.69 -4.84
C GLY A 449 9.39 -29.97 -5.68
N ALA A 450 10.64 -30.33 -6.05
CA ALA A 450 10.93 -31.53 -6.83
C ALA A 450 10.79 -32.82 -6.01
N VAL A 451 11.02 -32.78 -4.69
CA VAL A 451 10.99 -33.96 -3.81
C VAL A 451 9.57 -34.32 -3.32
N ALA A 452 8.60 -33.44 -3.55
CA ALA A 452 7.22 -33.68 -3.14
C ALA A 452 6.64 -34.92 -3.86
N ARG A 453 6.05 -35.84 -3.08
CA ARG A 453 5.38 -37.05 -3.56
C ARG A 453 3.87 -36.86 -3.61
N LYS A 454 3.32 -36.24 -2.56
CA LYS A 454 1.92 -35.85 -2.43
C LYS A 454 1.79 -34.35 -2.29
N ARG A 455 0.62 -33.81 -2.55
CA ARG A 455 0.41 -32.35 -2.39
C ARG A 455 0.44 -31.89 -0.94
N CYS A 456 0.25 -32.78 0.04
CA CYS A 456 0.49 -32.44 1.45
C CYS A 456 1.96 -32.06 1.71
N ASP A 457 2.91 -32.57 0.93
CA ASP A 457 4.32 -32.18 1.04
C ASP A 457 4.51 -30.68 0.71
N TYR A 458 3.72 -30.12 -0.23
CA TYR A 458 3.72 -28.70 -0.52
C TYR A 458 3.24 -27.83 0.65
N LEU A 459 2.30 -28.33 1.45
CA LEU A 459 1.91 -27.63 2.67
C LEU A 459 3.10 -27.53 3.64
N TRP A 460 3.82 -28.63 3.84
CA TRP A 460 4.97 -28.64 4.73
C TRP A 460 6.17 -27.87 4.17
N ILE A 461 6.38 -27.87 2.85
CA ILE A 461 7.37 -27.02 2.19
C ILE A 461 7.03 -25.55 2.40
N SER A 462 5.77 -25.16 2.20
CA SER A 462 5.32 -23.77 2.42
C SER A 462 5.46 -23.34 3.88
N PHE A 463 5.14 -24.25 4.80
CA PHE A 463 5.36 -24.05 6.23
C PHE A 463 6.84 -23.86 6.56
N ALA A 464 7.72 -24.70 6.03
CA ALA A 464 9.16 -24.59 6.25
C ALA A 464 9.74 -23.31 5.66
N LEU A 465 9.30 -22.88 4.47
CA LEU A 465 9.75 -21.64 3.81
C LEU A 465 9.25 -20.37 4.50
N THR A 466 8.27 -20.47 5.40
CA THR A 466 7.71 -19.30 6.10
C THR A 466 7.91 -19.42 7.61
N ALA A 467 7.21 -20.32 8.30
CA ALA A 467 7.40 -20.55 9.73
C ALA A 467 8.82 -20.99 10.06
N GLY A 468 9.42 -21.88 9.23
CA GLY A 468 10.80 -22.29 9.41
C GLY A 468 11.80 -21.12 9.30
N CYS A 469 11.61 -20.24 8.32
CA CYS A 469 12.45 -19.02 8.21
C CYS A 469 12.24 -18.10 9.42
N ALA A 470 11.00 -17.85 9.84
CA ALA A 470 10.71 -17.04 11.01
C ALA A 470 11.37 -17.60 12.29
N LEU A 471 11.31 -18.93 12.46
CA LEU A 471 11.98 -19.62 13.58
C LEU A 471 13.50 -19.49 13.52
N LEU A 472 14.12 -19.71 12.36
CA LEU A 472 15.56 -19.57 12.18
C LEU A 472 16.01 -18.11 12.46
N PHE A 473 15.25 -17.12 12.00
CA PHE A 473 15.53 -15.72 12.27
C PHE A 473 15.38 -15.38 13.77
N ALA A 474 14.45 -16.01 14.47
CA ALA A 474 14.28 -15.81 15.91
C ALA A 474 15.43 -16.41 16.74
N ILE A 475 15.97 -17.57 16.33
CA ILE A 475 17.03 -18.29 17.07
C ILE A 475 18.43 -17.79 16.69
N MET A 476 18.63 -17.44 15.43
CA MET A 476 19.95 -17.07 14.87
C MET A 476 19.88 -15.71 14.14
N PRO A 477 19.41 -14.63 14.80
CA PRO A 477 19.11 -13.36 14.12
C PRO A 477 20.34 -12.77 13.41
N SER A 478 21.50 -12.76 14.07
CA SER A 478 22.72 -12.14 13.53
C SER A 478 23.40 -12.95 12.42
N VAL A 479 23.02 -14.22 12.24
CA VAL A 479 23.52 -15.05 11.13
C VAL A 479 22.85 -14.67 9.81
N PHE A 480 21.54 -14.40 9.86
CA PHE A 480 20.73 -14.07 8.68
C PHE A 480 20.65 -12.57 8.43
N PHE A 481 20.75 -11.77 9.47
CA PHE A 481 20.73 -10.30 9.43
C PHE A 481 21.91 -9.78 10.24
N PRO A 482 23.09 -9.62 9.63
CA PRO A 482 24.28 -9.15 10.33
C PRO A 482 24.21 -7.65 10.67
N ASP A 483 23.45 -6.87 9.88
CA ASP A 483 23.44 -5.42 9.96
C ASP A 483 22.17 -4.90 10.65
N TYR A 484 22.36 -4.36 11.85
CA TYR A 484 21.32 -3.71 12.65
C TYR A 484 21.53 -2.19 12.79
N ILE A 485 22.48 -1.63 12.08
CA ILE A 485 22.77 -0.19 12.05
C ILE A 485 22.95 0.21 10.60
N SER A 486 22.26 1.27 10.17
CA SER A 486 22.39 1.75 8.79
C SER A 486 23.74 2.46 8.57
N LEU A 487 24.22 2.49 7.32
CA LEU A 487 25.45 3.21 6.98
C LEU A 487 25.36 4.71 7.30
N GLN A 488 24.18 5.30 7.14
CA GLN A 488 23.95 6.72 7.48
C GLN A 488 24.08 6.97 8.98
N GLU A 489 23.58 6.05 9.81
CA GLU A 489 23.74 6.15 11.27
C GLU A 489 25.21 5.97 11.68
N LEU A 490 25.93 5.02 11.09
CA LEU A 490 27.35 4.84 11.35
C LEU A 490 28.15 6.10 10.99
N ASP A 491 27.82 6.74 9.87
CA ASP A 491 28.47 8.00 9.48
C ASP A 491 28.16 9.14 10.48
N ALA A 492 26.91 9.25 10.92
CA ALA A 492 26.53 10.24 11.93
C ALA A 492 27.19 10.01 13.30
N MET A 493 27.43 8.75 13.66
CA MET A 493 28.07 8.36 14.91
C MET A 493 29.60 8.57 14.93
N LYS A 494 30.24 8.84 13.79
CA LYS A 494 31.70 9.11 13.73
C LYS A 494 32.15 10.31 14.57
N GLN A 495 31.22 11.19 14.96
CA GLN A 495 31.50 12.34 15.83
C GLN A 495 31.52 11.98 17.32
N ILE A 496 31.08 10.75 17.70
CA ILE A 496 31.06 10.28 19.07
C ILE A 496 32.47 9.80 19.44
N PRO A 497 32.99 10.15 20.63
CA PRO A 497 34.30 9.67 21.10
C PRO A 497 34.36 8.14 21.07
N SER A 498 35.51 7.61 20.66
CA SER A 498 35.71 6.17 20.43
C SER A 498 35.45 5.29 21.66
N GLU A 499 35.64 5.84 22.86
CA GLU A 499 35.40 5.15 24.12
C GLU A 499 33.91 4.84 24.36
N TYR A 500 32.97 5.70 23.85
CA TYR A 500 31.53 5.51 23.94
C TYR A 500 30.93 4.83 22.72
N LEU A 501 31.61 4.89 21.57
CA LEU A 501 31.08 4.41 20.31
C LEU A 501 30.85 2.89 20.29
N SER A 502 31.81 2.10 20.73
CA SER A 502 31.68 0.63 20.72
C SER A 502 30.62 0.12 21.70
N PRO A 503 30.53 0.61 22.96
CA PRO A 503 29.42 0.25 23.85
C PRO A 503 28.04 0.67 23.33
N LEU A 504 27.93 1.87 22.73
CA LEU A 504 26.69 2.35 22.12
C LEU A 504 26.23 1.46 20.99
N ILE A 505 27.12 1.14 20.05
CA ILE A 505 26.84 0.24 18.92
C ILE A 505 26.37 -1.13 19.43
N GLY A 506 27.08 -1.73 20.39
CA GLY A 506 26.71 -3.03 20.95
C GLY A 506 25.36 -3.04 21.62
N ASN A 507 25.05 -2.00 22.41
CA ASN A 507 23.74 -1.87 23.06
C ASN A 507 22.62 -1.62 22.03
N LEU A 508 22.82 -0.70 21.06
CA LEU A 508 21.87 -0.43 20.00
C LEU A 508 21.52 -1.69 19.18
N GLN A 509 22.53 -2.47 18.82
CA GLN A 509 22.35 -3.76 18.15
C GLN A 509 21.52 -4.72 19.01
N SER A 510 21.80 -4.84 20.30
CA SER A 510 21.05 -5.69 21.24
C SER A 510 19.58 -5.29 21.32
N ILE A 511 19.29 -3.99 21.36
CA ILE A 511 17.91 -3.46 21.37
C ILE A 511 17.20 -3.84 20.07
N ARG A 512 17.82 -3.58 18.90
CA ARG A 512 17.22 -3.85 17.59
C ARG A 512 17.05 -5.34 17.30
N ILE A 513 17.98 -6.17 17.73
CA ILE A 513 17.82 -7.64 17.71
C ILE A 513 16.59 -8.06 18.51
N SER A 514 16.33 -7.45 19.67
CA SER A 514 15.17 -7.79 20.48
C SER A 514 13.85 -7.44 19.79
N ILE A 515 13.80 -6.29 19.09
CA ILE A 515 12.63 -5.86 18.29
C ILE A 515 12.37 -6.86 17.16
N PHE A 516 13.42 -7.24 16.45
CA PHE A 516 13.34 -8.19 15.33
C PHE A 516 12.88 -9.57 15.77
N THR A 517 13.54 -10.14 16.79
CA THR A 517 13.27 -11.51 17.26
C THR A 517 11.88 -11.65 17.87
N ALA A 518 11.37 -10.62 18.55
CA ALA A 518 10.00 -10.61 19.06
C ALA A 518 8.96 -10.80 17.94
N ASP A 519 9.15 -10.11 16.82
CA ASP A 519 8.24 -10.26 15.66
C ASP A 519 8.47 -11.56 14.88
N CYS A 520 9.69 -12.10 14.89
CA CYS A 520 9.94 -13.43 14.32
C CYS A 520 9.15 -14.52 15.07
N TRP A 521 9.18 -14.53 16.41
CA TRP A 521 8.38 -15.44 17.23
C TRP A 521 6.89 -15.24 16.99
N ARG A 522 6.43 -13.99 16.93
CA ARG A 522 5.02 -13.66 16.63
C ARG A 522 4.59 -14.27 15.29
N SER A 523 5.35 -14.04 14.22
CA SER A 523 5.05 -14.57 12.89
C SER A 523 5.07 -16.10 12.85
N PHE A 524 6.03 -16.72 13.54
CA PHE A 524 6.08 -18.17 13.69
C PHE A 524 4.79 -18.73 14.32
N PHE A 525 4.36 -18.20 15.46
CA PHE A 525 3.17 -18.70 16.15
C PHE A 525 1.88 -18.44 15.37
N ILE A 526 1.76 -17.32 14.67
CA ILE A 526 0.62 -17.04 13.78
C ILE A 526 0.51 -18.08 12.67
N ILE A 527 1.62 -18.45 12.04
CA ILE A 527 1.64 -19.48 10.99
C ILE A 527 1.30 -20.85 11.58
N VAL A 528 1.86 -21.20 12.74
CA VAL A 528 1.57 -22.48 13.43
C VAL A 528 0.08 -22.59 13.74
N LEU A 529 -0.53 -21.55 14.32
CA LEU A 529 -1.96 -21.54 14.65
C LEU A 529 -2.83 -21.62 13.40
N GLY A 530 -2.54 -20.82 12.37
CA GLY A 530 -3.28 -20.86 11.11
C GLY A 530 -3.19 -22.23 10.43
N THR A 531 -2.00 -22.84 10.41
CA THR A 531 -1.78 -24.17 9.86
C THR A 531 -2.52 -25.24 10.66
N ALA A 532 -2.53 -25.15 12.00
CA ALA A 532 -3.27 -26.06 12.86
C ALA A 532 -4.79 -25.99 12.60
N ILE A 533 -5.36 -24.79 12.51
CA ILE A 533 -6.79 -24.59 12.15
C ILE A 533 -7.08 -25.23 10.79
N LEU A 534 -6.22 -24.99 9.80
CA LEU A 534 -6.37 -25.56 8.46
C LEU A 534 -6.34 -27.10 8.49
N LEU A 535 -5.35 -27.71 9.16
CA LEU A 535 -5.22 -29.17 9.29
C LEU A 535 -6.41 -29.79 10.02
N LEU A 536 -6.91 -29.18 11.10
CA LEU A 536 -8.10 -29.65 11.81
C LEU A 536 -9.34 -29.63 10.90
N THR A 537 -9.44 -28.63 10.04
CA THR A 537 -10.53 -28.49 9.06
C THR A 537 -10.46 -29.57 7.99
N LEU A 538 -9.27 -29.76 7.40
CA LEU A 538 -9.05 -30.77 6.34
C LEU A 538 -9.26 -32.21 6.88
N LYS A 539 -8.89 -32.46 8.13
CA LYS A 539 -9.17 -33.72 8.84
C LYS A 539 -10.61 -33.86 9.33
N LYS A 540 -11.52 -32.94 8.96
CA LYS A 540 -12.94 -32.91 9.37
C LYS A 540 -13.18 -32.85 10.88
N LYS A 541 -12.17 -32.46 11.68
CA LYS A 541 -12.32 -32.29 13.14
C LYS A 541 -12.90 -30.92 13.49
N LEU A 542 -12.76 -29.91 12.61
CA LEU A 542 -13.32 -28.58 12.76
C LEU A 542 -14.22 -28.26 11.55
N PRO A 543 -15.51 -27.93 11.75
CA PRO A 543 -16.40 -27.54 10.66
C PRO A 543 -15.91 -26.30 9.94
N GLN A 544 -15.98 -26.27 8.59
CA GLN A 544 -15.43 -25.19 7.76
C GLN A 544 -15.88 -23.78 8.18
N LYS A 545 -17.15 -23.62 8.57
CA LYS A 545 -17.69 -22.31 8.99
C LYS A 545 -16.97 -21.73 10.21
N TYR A 546 -16.65 -22.58 11.19
CA TYR A 546 -15.92 -22.17 12.39
C TYR A 546 -14.43 -21.97 12.10
N ALA A 547 -13.86 -22.78 11.21
CA ALA A 547 -12.49 -22.62 10.75
C ALA A 547 -12.28 -21.26 10.04
N VAL A 548 -13.16 -20.92 9.12
CA VAL A 548 -13.09 -19.61 8.43
C VAL A 548 -13.23 -18.48 9.43
N GLY A 549 -14.17 -18.56 10.38
CA GLY A 549 -14.31 -17.58 11.46
C GLY A 549 -13.04 -17.46 12.32
N ALA A 550 -12.42 -18.59 12.68
CA ALA A 550 -11.18 -18.60 13.46
C ALA A 550 -10.00 -17.98 12.67
N ILE A 551 -9.91 -18.25 11.36
CA ILE A 551 -8.88 -17.63 10.50
C ILE A 551 -9.14 -16.14 10.33
N ILE A 552 -10.40 -15.68 10.22
CA ILE A 552 -10.73 -14.24 10.20
C ILE A 552 -10.20 -13.56 11.47
N VAL A 553 -10.50 -14.13 12.64
CA VAL A 553 -10.04 -13.59 13.93
C VAL A 553 -8.52 -13.60 14.00
N LEU A 554 -7.87 -14.72 13.63
CA LEU A 554 -6.41 -14.84 13.64
C LEU A 554 -5.74 -13.76 12.77
N CYS A 555 -6.17 -13.61 11.52
CA CYS A 555 -5.62 -12.61 10.60
C CYS A 555 -5.93 -11.18 11.06
N LEU A 556 -7.15 -10.93 11.56
CA LEU A 556 -7.54 -9.62 12.07
C LEU A 556 -6.68 -9.23 13.29
N VAL A 557 -6.51 -10.12 14.27
CA VAL A 557 -5.68 -9.87 15.45
C VAL A 557 -4.23 -9.64 15.06
N ASP A 558 -3.69 -10.48 14.17
CA ASP A 558 -2.32 -10.35 13.65
C ASP A 558 -2.08 -8.97 13.04
N MET A 559 -2.88 -8.60 12.06
CA MET A 559 -2.68 -7.39 11.28
C MET A 559 -3.11 -6.12 12.03
N TRP A 560 -4.16 -6.21 12.86
CA TRP A 560 -4.60 -5.10 13.71
C TRP A 560 -3.51 -4.64 14.69
N GLN A 561 -2.86 -5.59 15.37
CA GLN A 561 -1.77 -5.28 16.30
C GLN A 561 -0.58 -4.62 15.58
N VAL A 562 -0.26 -5.06 14.37
CA VAL A 562 0.79 -4.43 13.57
C VAL A 562 0.37 -3.01 13.16
N ASN A 563 -0.84 -2.83 12.67
CA ASN A 563 -1.33 -1.55 12.21
C ASN A 563 -1.44 -0.50 13.34
N LYS A 564 -1.84 -0.91 14.54
CA LYS A 564 -1.89 -0.02 15.72
C LYS A 564 -0.51 0.51 16.16
N ARG A 565 0.59 -0.06 15.67
CA ARG A 565 1.94 0.53 15.86
C ARG A 565 2.11 1.81 15.04
N TYR A 566 1.45 1.92 13.88
CA TYR A 566 1.65 2.96 12.87
C TYR A 566 0.48 3.93 12.73
N LEU A 567 -0.72 3.50 13.07
CA LEU A 567 -1.92 4.33 13.11
C LEU A 567 -2.70 4.02 14.39
N ASN A 568 -2.45 4.80 15.42
CA ASN A 568 -3.02 4.62 16.76
C ASN A 568 -3.73 5.89 17.25
N ASP A 569 -4.37 5.78 18.41
CA ASP A 569 -5.23 6.82 18.97
C ASP A 569 -4.45 8.07 19.41
N GLY A 570 -3.13 7.94 19.71
CA GLY A 570 -2.25 9.06 20.06
C GLY A 570 -1.96 10.03 18.90
N MET A 571 -2.26 9.63 17.65
CA MET A 571 -2.12 10.48 16.46
C MET A 571 -3.34 11.38 16.23
N PHE A 572 -4.41 11.22 17.04
CA PHE A 572 -5.62 12.00 16.92
C PHE A 572 -5.58 13.19 17.86
N VAL A 573 -5.91 14.36 17.32
CA VAL A 573 -5.93 15.64 18.01
C VAL A 573 -7.34 16.22 18.04
N GLU A 574 -7.57 17.22 18.87
CA GLU A 574 -8.83 17.95 18.87
C GLU A 574 -9.06 18.66 17.54
N ARG A 575 -10.32 18.82 17.17
CA ARG A 575 -10.73 19.43 15.92
C ARG A 575 -10.25 20.87 15.75
N SER A 576 -10.13 21.60 16.86
CA SER A 576 -9.60 22.96 16.91
C SER A 576 -8.19 23.08 16.31
N VAL A 577 -7.33 22.09 16.53
CA VAL A 577 -5.98 22.05 15.93
C VAL A 577 -6.03 22.00 14.39
N ARG A 578 -7.10 21.43 13.86
CA ARG A 578 -7.33 21.42 12.41
C ARG A 578 -7.91 22.73 11.88
N GLU A 579 -8.76 23.36 12.62
CA GLU A 579 -9.45 24.59 12.23
C GLU A 579 -8.53 25.81 12.31
N THR A 580 -7.59 25.79 13.26
CA THR A 580 -6.55 26.81 13.43
C THR A 580 -5.16 26.16 13.41
N PRO A 581 -4.73 25.61 12.24
CA PRO A 581 -3.49 24.82 12.17
C PRO A 581 -2.25 25.66 12.42
N GLN A 582 -2.35 26.96 12.27
CA GLN A 582 -1.26 27.90 12.46
C GLN A 582 -1.77 29.15 13.18
N THR A 583 -1.05 29.55 14.22
CA THR A 583 -1.36 30.76 14.98
C THR A 583 -0.60 31.92 14.36
N GLU A 584 -1.31 32.98 14.01
CA GLU A 584 -0.72 34.21 13.50
C GLU A 584 0.30 34.78 14.49
N THR A 585 1.54 34.92 14.07
CA THR A 585 2.62 35.48 14.88
C THR A 585 2.58 37.01 14.89
N ALA A 586 3.37 37.65 15.76
CA ALA A 586 3.52 39.09 15.74
C ALA A 586 4.17 39.59 14.43
N THR A 587 5.03 38.75 13.83
CA THR A 587 5.69 39.04 12.55
C THR A 587 4.68 39.00 11.39
N ASP A 588 3.83 37.97 11.36
CA ASP A 588 2.78 37.84 10.34
C ASP A 588 1.85 39.06 10.38
N ARG A 589 1.46 39.49 11.58
CA ARG A 589 0.64 40.70 11.75
C ARG A 589 1.30 41.97 11.21
N GLN A 590 2.61 42.10 11.34
CA GLN A 590 3.35 43.22 10.78
C GLN A 590 3.42 43.15 9.25
N ILE A 591 3.72 41.99 8.69
CA ILE A 591 3.76 41.74 7.24
C ILE A 591 2.39 42.00 6.62
N LEU A 592 1.31 41.53 7.23
CA LEU A 592 -0.06 41.73 6.72
C LEU A 592 -0.55 43.19 6.77
N GLN A 593 0.16 44.09 7.43
CA GLN A 593 -0.10 45.55 7.34
C GLN A 593 0.30 46.13 6.00
N ASP A 594 1.25 45.54 5.30
CA ASP A 594 1.58 45.91 3.92
C ASP A 594 0.40 45.55 3.00
N LYS A 595 -0.14 46.58 2.33
CA LYS A 595 -1.27 46.45 1.39
C LYS A 595 -0.82 46.36 -0.06
N ALA A 596 0.48 46.28 -0.34
CA ALA A 596 0.97 46.03 -1.67
C ALA A 596 0.41 44.70 -2.21
N LYS A 597 0.04 44.69 -3.49
CA LYS A 597 -0.54 43.47 -4.11
C LYS A 597 0.52 42.43 -4.45
N ASP A 598 1.74 42.83 -4.65
CA ASP A 598 2.79 42.02 -5.28
C ASP A 598 4.05 41.92 -4.40
N TYR A 599 3.89 41.82 -3.07
CA TYR A 599 5.01 41.51 -2.19
C TYR A 599 5.27 39.98 -2.08
N ARG A 600 6.49 39.65 -1.71
CA ARG A 600 6.91 38.28 -1.40
C ARG A 600 7.58 38.26 -0.03
N VAL A 601 7.42 37.12 0.67
CA VAL A 601 8.03 36.91 1.98
C VAL A 601 9.07 35.80 1.88
N LEU A 602 10.31 36.09 2.28
CA LEU A 602 11.38 35.12 2.42
C LEU A 602 11.48 34.70 3.88
N THR A 603 11.09 33.47 4.18
CA THR A 603 11.20 32.90 5.52
C THR A 603 12.56 32.25 5.71
N LEU A 604 13.40 32.82 6.60
CA LEU A 604 14.71 32.28 6.94
C LEU A 604 14.68 31.27 8.09
N ALA A 605 13.54 31.14 8.78
CA ALA A 605 13.33 30.16 9.84
C ALA A 605 13.19 28.72 9.30
N SER A 606 12.79 28.57 8.05
CA SER A 606 12.64 27.28 7.40
C SER A 606 13.95 26.86 6.71
N LYS A 607 14.25 25.57 6.78
CA LYS A 607 15.46 25.00 6.12
C LYS A 607 15.30 24.81 4.62
N THR A 608 14.08 24.88 4.11
CA THR A 608 13.76 24.67 2.70
C THR A 608 12.73 25.70 2.23
N PHE A 609 12.88 26.20 1.02
CA PHE A 609 11.90 27.10 0.37
C PHE A 609 10.56 26.41 0.06
N THR A 610 10.39 25.16 0.44
CA THR A 610 9.22 24.32 0.16
C THR A 610 8.33 24.09 1.37
N GLU A 611 8.63 24.71 2.52
CA GLU A 611 7.78 24.60 3.70
C GLU A 611 6.56 25.50 3.55
N ASN A 612 5.38 24.86 3.59
CA ASN A 612 4.11 25.50 3.26
C ASN A 612 3.46 26.22 4.45
N GLU A 613 4.05 26.16 5.63
CA GLU A 613 3.53 26.86 6.80
C GLU A 613 3.63 28.37 6.63
N ALA A 614 4.72 28.85 6.04
CA ALA A 614 4.90 30.26 5.74
C ALA A 614 3.86 30.80 4.75
N SER A 615 3.35 29.99 3.84
CA SER A 615 2.37 30.40 2.83
C SER A 615 0.93 30.47 3.34
N TYR A 616 0.67 30.13 4.61
CA TYR A 616 -0.67 30.25 5.19
C TYR A 616 -1.11 31.71 5.32
N TYR A 617 -0.23 32.60 5.77
CA TYR A 617 -0.49 34.03 5.90
C TYR A 617 0.18 34.85 4.81
N ASP A 618 1.31 34.42 4.32
CA ASP A 618 2.22 35.18 3.46
C ASP A 618 2.38 34.54 2.08
N LYS A 619 2.78 35.38 1.09
CA LYS A 619 3.09 34.92 -0.26
C LYS A 619 4.59 34.63 -0.37
N SER A 620 4.97 33.43 -0.74
CA SER A 620 6.36 33.01 -0.92
C SER A 620 6.83 33.09 -2.39
#